data_2b287557548e5e4b3e8570f3b172c30e
#
_entry.id   2b287557548e5e4b3e8570f3b172c30e
#
_cell.length_a   1.000
_cell.length_b   1.000
_cell.length_c   1.000
_cell.angle_alpha   90.00
_cell.angle_beta   90.00
_cell.angle_gamma   90.00
#
_symmetry.space_group_name_H-M   'P 1'
#
loop_
_entity.id
_entity.type
_entity.pdbx_description
1 polymer ?
#
loop_
_entity_poly.entity_id
_entity_poly.type
_entity_poly.pdbx_seq_one_letter_code
_entity_poly.pdbx_strand_id
1 'polypeptide(L)'
;MEKKLKRIGIMGGTFDPIHMGHLILGEKAYEQLSLDKVLFMPSGNPPHKKNRAGRATDQQRVEMVRVAIADNPHFELSLEEMHEEGYTYTYHTLERLNNENHDTEYYFIIGADSLYTFDTWKEPERICQACTLVVATRDHTPKGDLDRKIREVAEQYHGQIIRLDTMNIDVSSKLLRSWHRENKSLRYYVPLPVISYIEKNGIYISEDAGKDWNLMGKYDFIKMKKNLPNIWMRDVTSIR
;
A
#
# COMPACT_ATOMS: atom_id res chain seq x y z
N MET A 1 -29.24 -20.07 -10.57
CA MET A 1 -27.98 -19.42 -10.96
C MET A 1 -27.26 -19.12 -9.67
N GLU A 2 -26.09 -19.71 -9.45
CA GLU A 2 -25.23 -19.31 -8.32
C GLU A 2 -24.86 -17.84 -8.45
N LYS A 3 -25.04 -17.08 -7.38
CA LYS A 3 -24.66 -15.66 -7.34
C LYS A 3 -23.13 -15.61 -7.37
N LYS A 4 -22.55 -15.03 -8.40
CA LYS A 4 -21.10 -14.85 -8.48
C LYS A 4 -20.66 -13.95 -7.31
N LEU A 5 -19.76 -14.45 -6.47
CA LEU A 5 -19.17 -13.67 -5.38
C LEU A 5 -18.28 -12.55 -5.96
N LYS A 6 -18.28 -11.40 -5.29
CA LYS A 6 -17.31 -10.34 -5.57
C LYS A 6 -15.93 -10.76 -5.09
N ARG A 7 -14.89 -10.43 -5.85
CA ARG A 7 -13.51 -10.76 -5.52
C ARG A 7 -12.74 -9.49 -5.23
N ILE A 8 -12.46 -9.25 -3.96
CA ILE A 8 -11.87 -7.99 -3.49
C ILE A 8 -10.47 -8.24 -2.94
N GLY A 9 -9.47 -7.59 -3.55
CA GLY A 9 -8.12 -7.54 -3.02
C GLY A 9 -8.00 -6.53 -1.88
N ILE A 10 -7.22 -6.84 -0.85
CA ILE A 10 -6.88 -5.91 0.23
C ILE A 10 -5.36 -5.76 0.27
N MET A 11 -4.89 -4.57 -0.07
CA MET A 11 -3.51 -4.16 0.12
C MET A 11 -3.41 -3.39 1.45
N GLY A 12 -3.11 -4.13 2.53
CA GLY A 12 -2.89 -3.55 3.85
C GLY A 12 -1.48 -2.97 3.98
N GLY A 13 -1.33 -1.85 4.65
CA GLY A 13 0.00 -1.31 4.88
C GLY A 13 0.03 0.01 5.64
N THR A 14 1.21 0.36 6.14
CA THR A 14 1.40 1.67 6.78
C THR A 14 1.38 2.80 5.76
N PHE A 15 1.87 2.56 4.52
CA PHE A 15 1.97 3.54 3.44
C PHE A 15 2.64 4.85 3.86
N ASP A 16 3.86 4.75 4.34
CA ASP A 16 4.60 5.86 4.94
C ASP A 16 5.97 6.11 4.26
N PRO A 17 5.98 6.57 2.96
CA PRO A 17 4.86 6.78 2.05
C PRO A 17 4.43 5.51 1.28
N ILE A 18 3.28 5.58 0.62
CA ILE A 18 2.94 4.69 -0.49
C ILE A 18 3.94 4.89 -1.63
N HIS A 19 4.25 3.82 -2.37
CA HIS A 19 5.24 3.85 -3.45
C HIS A 19 4.88 2.90 -4.59
N MET A 20 5.60 3.01 -5.72
CA MET A 20 5.33 2.23 -6.93
C MET A 20 5.28 0.72 -6.67
N GLY A 21 6.07 0.20 -5.74
CA GLY A 21 6.02 -1.22 -5.37
C GLY A 21 4.64 -1.65 -4.86
N HIS A 22 3.96 -0.83 -4.06
CA HIS A 22 2.60 -1.15 -3.61
C HIS A 22 1.60 -1.13 -4.77
N LEU A 23 1.67 -0.12 -5.65
CA LEU A 23 0.75 0.03 -6.77
C LEU A 23 0.90 -1.12 -7.77
N ILE A 24 2.13 -1.49 -8.10
CA ILE A 24 2.42 -2.61 -9.00
C ILE A 24 1.91 -3.94 -8.43
N LEU A 25 2.08 -4.17 -7.11
CA LEU A 25 1.54 -5.37 -6.48
C LEU A 25 0.01 -5.41 -6.52
N GLY A 26 -0.63 -4.26 -6.27
CA GLY A 26 -2.10 -4.14 -6.38
C GLY A 26 -2.59 -4.46 -7.78
N GLU A 27 -1.95 -3.89 -8.80
CA GLU A 27 -2.32 -4.11 -10.21
C GLU A 27 -2.10 -5.57 -10.63
N LYS A 28 -0.96 -6.15 -10.24
CA LYS A 28 -0.69 -7.57 -10.52
C LYS A 28 -1.68 -8.52 -9.85
N ALA A 29 -2.07 -8.22 -8.62
CA ALA A 29 -3.11 -9.01 -7.96
C ALA A 29 -4.46 -8.86 -8.65
N TYR A 30 -4.83 -7.64 -9.05
CA TYR A 30 -6.04 -7.37 -9.81
C TYR A 30 -6.10 -8.20 -11.10
N GLU A 31 -5.04 -8.14 -11.92
CA GLU A 31 -4.95 -8.89 -13.17
C GLU A 31 -4.94 -10.41 -12.96
N GLN A 32 -3.99 -10.91 -12.16
CA GLN A 32 -3.75 -12.36 -12.01
C GLN A 32 -4.94 -13.09 -11.39
N LEU A 33 -5.61 -12.44 -10.44
CA LEU A 33 -6.71 -13.05 -9.69
C LEU A 33 -8.08 -12.64 -10.23
N SER A 34 -8.15 -11.85 -11.30
CA SER A 34 -9.40 -11.32 -11.85
C SER A 34 -10.29 -10.71 -10.76
N LEU A 35 -9.70 -9.83 -9.96
CA LEU A 35 -10.40 -9.14 -8.88
C LEU A 35 -11.37 -8.11 -9.46
N ASP A 36 -12.45 -7.82 -8.74
CA ASP A 36 -13.35 -6.72 -9.11
C ASP A 36 -12.76 -5.36 -8.69
N LYS A 37 -12.03 -5.32 -7.55
CA LYS A 37 -11.33 -4.14 -7.01
C LYS A 37 -10.16 -4.52 -6.12
N VAL A 38 -9.28 -3.56 -5.86
CA VAL A 38 -8.25 -3.63 -4.81
C VAL A 38 -8.42 -2.46 -3.84
N LEU A 39 -8.66 -2.78 -2.57
CA LEU A 39 -8.75 -1.82 -1.49
C LEU A 39 -7.34 -1.54 -0.95
N PHE A 40 -6.89 -0.30 -1.04
CA PHE A 40 -5.71 0.18 -0.34
C PHE A 40 -6.11 0.63 1.05
N MET A 41 -5.71 -0.12 2.07
CA MET A 41 -6.14 0.03 3.45
C MET A 41 -4.97 0.48 4.33
N PRO A 42 -4.82 1.80 4.60
CA PRO A 42 -3.83 2.29 5.56
C PRO A 42 -4.09 1.70 6.93
N SER A 43 -3.07 1.09 7.54
CA SER A 43 -3.19 0.59 8.91
C SER A 43 -3.25 1.74 9.92
N GLY A 44 -4.20 1.67 10.84
CA GLY A 44 -4.41 2.68 11.87
C GLY A 44 -3.29 2.66 12.92
N ASN A 45 -3.40 1.80 13.91
CA ASN A 45 -2.44 1.67 15.01
C ASN A 45 -1.87 0.24 15.10
N PRO A 46 -0.99 -0.18 14.18
CA PRO A 46 -0.46 -1.53 14.19
C PRO A 46 0.46 -1.74 15.42
N PRO A 47 0.36 -2.87 16.15
CA PRO A 47 1.04 -3.10 17.42
C PRO A 47 2.57 -3.08 17.32
N HIS A 48 3.13 -3.31 16.12
CA HIS A 48 4.58 -3.38 15.91
C HIS A 48 5.24 -2.01 15.64
N LYS A 49 4.48 -0.91 15.54
CA LYS A 49 5.02 0.39 15.10
C LYS A 49 4.81 1.50 16.12
N LYS A 50 5.36 1.30 17.31
CA LYS A 50 5.24 2.24 18.44
C LYS A 50 5.98 3.57 18.27
N ASN A 51 7.08 3.63 17.49
CA ASN A 51 7.86 4.85 17.32
C ASN A 51 7.42 5.60 16.06
N ARG A 52 6.79 6.77 16.25
CA ARG A 52 6.25 7.63 15.19
C ARG A 52 7.16 8.82 14.83
N ALA A 53 8.30 9.01 15.53
CA ALA A 53 9.21 10.12 15.25
C ALA A 53 9.68 10.11 13.79
N GLY A 54 9.60 11.26 13.11
CA GLY A 54 9.99 11.41 11.71
C GLY A 54 9.12 10.66 10.69
N ARG A 55 7.85 10.35 11.05
CA ARG A 55 6.86 9.70 10.20
C ARG A 55 5.70 10.63 9.88
N ALA A 56 5.01 10.32 8.78
CA ALA A 56 3.76 10.99 8.44
C ALA A 56 2.65 10.69 9.47
N THR A 57 1.78 11.66 9.72
CA THR A 57 0.55 11.45 10.50
C THR A 57 -0.40 10.49 9.78
N ASP A 58 -1.36 9.96 10.49
CA ASP A 58 -2.37 9.05 9.93
C ASP A 58 -3.14 9.74 8.79
N GLN A 59 -3.54 11.00 8.97
CA GLN A 59 -4.21 11.79 7.93
C GLN A 59 -3.31 12.02 6.71
N GLN A 60 -2.02 12.30 6.92
CA GLN A 60 -1.06 12.45 5.82
C GLN A 60 -0.87 11.14 5.05
N ARG A 61 -0.85 9.99 5.73
CA ARG A 61 -0.74 8.67 5.09
C ARG A 61 -1.97 8.35 4.24
N VAL A 62 -3.16 8.61 4.78
CA VAL A 62 -4.43 8.47 4.05
C VAL A 62 -4.44 9.33 2.79
N GLU A 63 -4.02 10.59 2.89
CA GLU A 63 -4.01 11.48 1.75
C GLU A 63 -2.98 11.08 0.69
N MET A 64 -1.79 10.62 1.11
CA MET A 64 -0.81 10.06 0.19
C MET A 64 -1.35 8.84 -0.58
N VAL A 65 -2.09 7.95 0.08
CA VAL A 65 -2.76 6.83 -0.60
C VAL A 65 -3.82 7.33 -1.57
N ARG A 66 -4.68 8.26 -1.14
CA ARG A 66 -5.74 8.83 -1.97
C ARG A 66 -5.22 9.40 -3.29
N VAL A 67 -4.18 10.24 -3.22
CA VAL A 67 -3.61 10.86 -4.43
C VAL A 67 -2.80 9.86 -5.27
N ALA A 68 -2.29 8.79 -4.66
CA ALA A 68 -1.52 7.77 -5.37
C ALA A 68 -2.37 6.87 -6.26
N ILE A 69 -3.62 6.62 -5.88
CA ILE A 69 -4.52 5.68 -6.55
C ILE A 69 -5.61 6.37 -7.38
N ALA A 70 -5.61 7.72 -7.42
CA ALA A 70 -6.71 8.50 -7.98
C ALA A 70 -6.94 8.29 -9.49
N ASP A 71 -5.94 7.86 -10.22
CA ASP A 71 -5.98 7.63 -11.66
C ASP A 71 -6.30 6.17 -12.03
N ASN A 72 -6.41 5.26 -11.06
CA ASN A 72 -6.72 3.85 -11.31
C ASN A 72 -8.16 3.52 -10.89
N PRO A 73 -9.06 3.19 -11.85
CA PRO A 73 -10.47 2.93 -11.55
C PRO A 73 -10.72 1.62 -10.77
N HIS A 74 -9.71 0.73 -10.69
CA HIS A 74 -9.77 -0.54 -9.97
C HIS A 74 -9.30 -0.44 -8.52
N PHE A 75 -8.69 0.72 -8.15
CA PHE A 75 -8.19 0.93 -6.80
C PHE A 75 -9.15 1.80 -5.99
N GLU A 76 -9.31 1.44 -4.73
CA GLU A 76 -10.18 2.18 -3.80
C GLU A 76 -9.48 2.33 -2.45
N LEU A 77 -9.64 3.50 -1.83
CA LEU A 77 -9.13 3.75 -0.49
C LEU A 77 -10.12 3.21 0.54
N SER A 78 -9.64 2.32 1.42
CA SER A 78 -10.41 1.87 2.57
C SER A 78 -9.90 2.50 3.86
N LEU A 79 -10.80 3.00 4.69
CA LEU A 79 -10.49 3.60 5.99
C LEU A 79 -10.86 2.70 7.18
N GLU A 80 -11.15 1.43 6.93
CA GLU A 80 -11.62 0.45 7.91
C GLU A 80 -10.75 0.36 9.19
N GLU A 81 -9.44 0.53 9.06
CA GLU A 81 -8.52 0.49 10.19
C GLU A 81 -8.20 1.87 10.79
N MET A 82 -8.74 2.97 10.24
CA MET A 82 -8.37 4.33 10.65
C MET A 82 -9.23 4.87 11.80
N HIS A 83 -10.36 4.24 12.08
CA HIS A 83 -11.33 4.71 13.06
C HIS A 83 -11.39 3.87 14.35
N GLU A 84 -10.55 2.83 14.47
CA GLU A 84 -10.54 1.95 15.63
C GLU A 84 -9.73 2.56 16.78
N GLU A 85 -10.32 2.55 17.99
CA GLU A 85 -9.60 2.83 19.22
C GLU A 85 -8.74 1.60 19.62
N GLY A 86 -7.46 1.83 19.92
CA GLY A 86 -6.54 0.77 20.30
C GLY A 86 -5.71 0.21 19.15
N TYR A 87 -5.31 -1.06 19.26
CA TYR A 87 -4.55 -1.74 18.22
C TYR A 87 -5.46 -2.36 17.18
N THR A 88 -5.14 -2.12 15.88
CA THR A 88 -5.79 -2.79 14.76
C THR A 88 -5.11 -4.13 14.47
N TYR A 89 -5.89 -5.19 14.40
CA TYR A 89 -5.42 -6.54 14.07
C TYR A 89 -6.10 -7.04 12.80
N THR A 90 -5.32 -7.58 11.88
CA THR A 90 -5.77 -8.04 10.56
C THR A 90 -6.94 -9.03 10.63
N TYR A 91 -6.91 -10.01 11.57
CA TYR A 91 -8.00 -10.98 11.71
C TYR A 91 -9.33 -10.31 12.03
N HIS A 92 -9.31 -9.30 12.92
CA HIS A 92 -10.52 -8.59 13.34
C HIS A 92 -11.13 -7.78 12.19
N THR A 93 -10.29 -7.08 11.44
CA THR A 93 -10.71 -6.33 10.23
C THR A 93 -11.33 -7.26 9.18
N LEU A 94 -10.69 -8.39 8.89
CA LEU A 94 -11.17 -9.35 7.89
C LEU A 94 -12.50 -10.01 8.31
N GLU A 95 -12.65 -10.41 9.57
CA GLU A 95 -13.89 -10.98 10.08
C GLU A 95 -15.05 -9.97 10.03
N ARG A 96 -14.80 -8.72 10.39
CA ARG A 96 -15.80 -7.66 10.26
C ARG A 96 -16.24 -7.48 8.82
N LEU A 97 -15.30 -7.37 7.87
CA LEU A 97 -15.60 -7.27 6.46
C LEU A 97 -16.43 -8.45 5.94
N ASN A 98 -16.11 -9.69 6.35
CA ASN A 98 -16.89 -10.87 5.98
C ASN A 98 -18.31 -10.86 6.57
N ASN A 99 -18.46 -10.39 7.81
CA ASN A 99 -19.75 -10.30 8.48
C ASN A 99 -20.67 -9.24 7.84
N GLU A 100 -20.09 -8.18 7.32
CA GLU A 100 -20.82 -7.10 6.63
C GLU A 100 -21.12 -7.41 5.16
N ASN A 101 -20.32 -8.28 4.53
CA ASN A 101 -20.36 -8.52 3.07
C ASN A 101 -20.32 -10.01 2.74
N HIS A 102 -21.42 -10.72 2.98
CA HIS A 102 -21.52 -12.18 2.76
C HIS A 102 -21.46 -12.62 1.27
N ASP A 103 -21.46 -11.69 0.32
CA ASP A 103 -21.32 -11.93 -1.11
C ASP A 103 -19.92 -11.63 -1.66
N THR A 104 -18.91 -11.57 -0.78
CA THR A 104 -17.56 -11.14 -1.12
C THR A 104 -16.52 -12.16 -0.66
N GLU A 105 -15.54 -12.44 -1.54
CA GLU A 105 -14.30 -13.16 -1.24
C GLU A 105 -13.17 -12.17 -1.11
N TYR A 106 -12.41 -12.24 -0.02
CA TYR A 106 -11.28 -11.35 0.22
C TYR A 106 -9.93 -12.01 -0.07
N TYR A 107 -9.06 -11.28 -0.73
CA TYR A 107 -7.70 -11.65 -1.11
C TYR A 107 -6.71 -10.69 -0.43
N PHE A 108 -6.07 -11.13 0.66
CA PHE A 108 -5.18 -10.27 1.43
C PHE A 108 -3.75 -10.33 0.89
N ILE A 109 -3.28 -9.21 0.34
CA ILE A 109 -2.02 -9.09 -0.40
C ILE A 109 -0.90 -8.71 0.57
N ILE A 110 0.11 -9.58 0.68
CA ILE A 110 1.29 -9.38 1.55
C ILE A 110 2.59 -9.62 0.77
N GLY A 111 3.67 -9.02 1.25
CA GLY A 111 5.01 -9.35 0.76
C GLY A 111 5.56 -10.64 1.38
N ALA A 112 6.53 -11.27 0.74
CA ALA A 112 7.20 -12.46 1.25
C ALA A 112 7.74 -12.28 2.67
N ASP A 113 8.32 -11.12 3.00
CA ASP A 113 8.80 -10.81 4.36
C ASP A 113 7.73 -10.97 5.43
N SER A 114 6.49 -10.59 5.10
CA SER A 114 5.33 -10.73 5.99
C SER A 114 4.94 -12.20 6.17
N LEU A 115 5.05 -13.02 5.11
CA LEU A 115 4.79 -14.45 5.21
C LEU A 115 5.83 -15.15 6.10
N TYR A 116 7.11 -14.78 6.02
CA TYR A 116 8.15 -15.35 6.88
C TYR A 116 7.95 -15.03 8.36
N THR A 117 7.27 -13.94 8.67
CA THR A 117 6.94 -13.54 10.06
C THR A 117 5.47 -13.77 10.42
N PHE A 118 4.71 -14.47 9.58
CA PHE A 118 3.27 -14.64 9.73
C PHE A 118 2.88 -15.34 11.04
N ASP A 119 3.72 -16.27 11.51
CA ASP A 119 3.55 -16.95 12.79
C ASP A 119 3.55 -16.00 14.01
N THR A 120 4.07 -14.78 13.85
CA THR A 120 4.08 -13.74 14.90
C THR A 120 2.85 -12.84 14.87
N TRP A 121 2.00 -12.99 13.88
CA TRP A 121 0.78 -12.20 13.77
C TRP A 121 -0.25 -12.67 14.80
N LYS A 122 -1.17 -11.78 15.17
CA LYS A 122 -2.26 -12.15 16.09
C LYS A 122 -3.28 -13.00 15.36
N GLU A 123 -3.59 -14.19 15.91
CA GLU A 123 -4.59 -15.11 15.39
C GLU A 123 -4.40 -15.48 13.90
N PRO A 124 -3.25 -16.03 13.49
CA PRO A 124 -2.95 -16.29 12.06
C PRO A 124 -3.93 -17.29 11.43
N GLU A 125 -4.43 -18.27 12.17
CA GLU A 125 -5.44 -19.23 11.71
C GLU A 125 -6.74 -18.52 11.33
N ARG A 126 -7.21 -17.56 12.14
CA ARG A 126 -8.42 -16.78 11.83
C ARG A 126 -8.24 -15.89 10.61
N ILE A 127 -7.03 -15.38 10.38
CA ILE A 127 -6.71 -14.66 9.13
C ILE A 127 -6.89 -15.60 7.94
N CYS A 128 -6.30 -16.79 7.99
CA CYS A 128 -6.37 -17.78 6.93
C CYS A 128 -7.80 -18.30 6.65
N GLN A 129 -8.66 -18.34 7.68
CA GLN A 129 -10.07 -18.70 7.52
C GLN A 129 -10.91 -17.56 6.92
N ALA A 130 -10.48 -16.30 7.12
CA ALA A 130 -11.24 -15.13 6.70
C ALA A 130 -10.89 -14.64 5.28
N CYS A 131 -9.76 -15.07 4.70
CA CYS A 131 -9.35 -14.64 3.37
C CYS A 131 -8.40 -15.63 2.68
N THR A 132 -8.24 -15.48 1.38
CA THR A 132 -7.09 -16.06 0.65
C THR A 132 -5.89 -15.13 0.80
N LEU A 133 -4.76 -15.64 1.31
CA LEU A 133 -3.51 -14.89 1.32
C LEU A 133 -2.90 -14.85 -0.08
N VAL A 134 -2.42 -13.68 -0.50
CA VAL A 134 -1.75 -13.47 -1.78
C VAL A 134 -0.34 -12.97 -1.51
N VAL A 135 0.66 -13.78 -1.84
CA VAL A 135 2.05 -13.53 -1.45
C VAL A 135 2.87 -13.08 -2.64
N ALA A 136 3.35 -11.84 -2.59
CA ALA A 136 4.23 -11.29 -3.59
C ALA A 136 5.68 -11.71 -3.36
N THR A 137 6.36 -12.14 -4.43
CA THR A 137 7.78 -12.51 -4.38
C THR A 137 8.67 -11.28 -4.25
N ARG A 138 9.81 -11.44 -3.54
CA ARG A 138 10.98 -10.56 -3.62
C ARG A 138 12.21 -11.40 -3.90
N ASP A 139 13.00 -11.02 -4.88
CA ASP A 139 14.05 -11.86 -5.49
C ASP A 139 15.28 -12.20 -4.62
N HIS A 140 15.35 -11.72 -3.41
CA HIS A 140 16.45 -12.10 -2.52
C HIS A 140 16.21 -13.45 -1.83
N THR A 141 15.06 -14.07 -2.09
CA THR A 141 14.75 -15.41 -1.56
C THR A 141 15.05 -16.46 -2.63
N PRO A 142 15.86 -17.50 -2.35
CA PRO A 142 16.09 -18.58 -3.29
C PRO A 142 14.77 -19.16 -3.83
N LYS A 143 14.70 -19.38 -5.15
CA LYS A 143 13.53 -20.04 -5.76
C LYS A 143 13.34 -21.40 -5.06
N GLY A 144 12.22 -21.60 -4.43
CA GLY A 144 11.89 -22.80 -3.66
C GLY A 144 11.72 -22.57 -2.16
N ASP A 145 12.41 -21.62 -1.55
CA ASP A 145 12.22 -21.32 -0.13
C ASP A 145 10.84 -20.68 0.13
N LEU A 146 10.42 -19.77 -0.73
CA LEU A 146 9.09 -19.16 -0.62
C LEU A 146 7.98 -20.19 -0.85
N ASP A 147 8.11 -21.06 -1.86
CA ASP A 147 7.12 -22.10 -2.14
C ASP A 147 7.04 -23.14 -1.00
N ARG A 148 8.16 -23.41 -0.33
CA ARG A 148 8.17 -24.22 0.89
C ARG A 148 7.43 -23.51 2.02
N LYS A 149 7.74 -22.23 2.29
CA LYS A 149 7.06 -21.45 3.35
C LYS A 149 5.57 -21.29 3.09
N ILE A 150 5.17 -21.11 1.84
CA ILE A 150 3.74 -21.08 1.44
C ILE A 150 3.05 -22.39 1.85
N ARG A 151 3.65 -23.56 1.52
CA ARG A 151 3.07 -24.86 1.91
C ARG A 151 3.02 -25.04 3.42
N GLU A 152 4.10 -24.73 4.13
CA GLU A 152 4.17 -24.81 5.60
C GLU A 152 3.06 -23.99 6.26
N VAL A 153 2.88 -22.72 5.87
CA VAL A 153 1.85 -21.86 6.45
C VAL A 153 0.45 -22.33 6.06
N ALA A 154 0.24 -22.75 4.79
CA ALA A 154 -1.05 -23.28 4.33
C ALA A 154 -1.47 -24.54 5.09
N GLU A 155 -0.55 -25.47 5.34
CA GLU A 155 -0.79 -26.70 6.11
C GLU A 155 -1.03 -26.38 7.60
N GLN A 156 -0.19 -25.54 8.19
CA GLN A 156 -0.25 -25.19 9.60
C GLN A 156 -1.55 -24.47 10.00
N TYR A 157 -2.05 -23.57 9.17
CA TYR A 157 -3.22 -22.73 9.46
C TYR A 157 -4.44 -23.07 8.59
N HIS A 158 -4.40 -24.17 7.85
CA HIS A 158 -5.51 -24.64 6.99
C HIS A 158 -6.03 -23.56 6.04
N GLY A 159 -5.12 -22.71 5.51
CA GLY A 159 -5.45 -21.54 4.70
C GLY A 159 -5.18 -21.73 3.22
N GLN A 160 -5.84 -20.93 2.40
CA GLN A 160 -5.52 -20.81 0.98
C GLN A 160 -4.46 -19.71 0.80
N ILE A 161 -3.34 -20.06 0.14
CA ILE A 161 -2.27 -19.12 -0.14
C ILE A 161 -1.91 -19.19 -1.62
N ILE A 162 -1.98 -18.05 -2.29
CA ILE A 162 -1.65 -17.92 -3.71
C ILE A 162 -0.34 -17.13 -3.84
N ARG A 163 0.57 -17.66 -4.63
CA ARG A 163 1.76 -16.91 -5.04
C ARG A 163 1.40 -15.93 -6.14
N LEU A 164 1.75 -14.66 -5.93
CA LEU A 164 1.62 -13.62 -6.94
C LEU A 164 2.87 -13.60 -7.82
N ASP A 165 2.67 -13.72 -9.14
CA ASP A 165 3.74 -13.58 -10.10
C ASP A 165 4.00 -12.09 -10.38
N THR A 166 5.11 -11.58 -9.87
CA THR A 166 5.44 -10.15 -9.95
C THR A 166 6.89 -9.95 -10.30
N MET A 167 7.16 -8.82 -10.98
CA MET A 167 8.52 -8.34 -11.14
C MET A 167 9.11 -7.97 -9.78
N ASN A 168 10.40 -8.15 -9.67
CA ASN A 168 11.13 -7.75 -8.46
C ASN A 168 11.24 -6.23 -8.38
N ILE A 169 10.68 -5.66 -7.32
CA ILE A 169 10.77 -4.22 -7.05
C ILE A 169 11.31 -4.04 -5.64
N ASP A 170 12.63 -3.86 -5.57
CA ASP A 170 13.32 -3.65 -4.29
C ASP A 170 13.24 -2.19 -3.85
N VAL A 171 12.07 -1.79 -3.36
CA VAL A 171 11.82 -0.48 -2.78
C VAL A 171 11.07 -0.60 -1.46
N SER A 172 11.43 0.21 -0.47
CA SER A 172 10.73 0.27 0.81
C SER A 172 10.48 1.70 1.26
N SER A 173 9.38 1.92 1.96
CA SER A 173 9.06 3.24 2.54
C SER A 173 10.18 3.75 3.47
N LYS A 174 10.85 2.85 4.20
CA LYS A 174 11.99 3.21 5.07
C LYS A 174 13.15 3.79 4.25
N LEU A 175 13.52 3.13 3.15
CA LEU A 175 14.57 3.58 2.24
C LEU A 175 14.22 4.93 1.62
N LEU A 176 12.98 5.10 1.15
CA LEU A 176 12.51 6.34 0.55
C LEU A 176 12.52 7.52 1.52
N ARG A 177 12.16 7.32 2.78
CA ARG A 177 12.27 8.36 3.81
C ARG A 177 13.73 8.73 4.11
N SER A 178 14.66 7.77 4.08
CA SER A 178 16.09 8.05 4.21
C SER A 178 16.58 8.91 3.03
N TRP A 179 16.24 8.50 1.81
CA TRP A 179 16.60 9.24 0.60
C TRP A 179 16.07 10.68 0.61
N HIS A 180 14.81 10.87 1.03
CA HIS A 180 14.23 12.20 1.11
C HIS A 180 15.01 13.11 2.09
N ARG A 181 15.37 12.59 3.27
CA ARG A 181 16.21 13.32 4.26
C ARG A 181 17.61 13.65 3.73
N GLU A 182 18.13 12.81 2.84
CA GLU A 182 19.42 12.99 2.18
C GLU A 182 19.32 13.83 0.88
N ASN A 183 18.17 14.47 0.63
CA ASN A 183 17.89 15.24 -0.58
C ASN A 183 18.04 14.43 -1.89
N LYS A 184 17.88 13.10 -1.82
CA LYS A 184 17.86 12.22 -2.99
C LYS A 184 16.48 12.21 -3.63
N SER A 185 16.43 12.05 -4.96
CA SER A 185 15.19 12.02 -5.73
C SER A 185 14.32 10.82 -5.37
N LEU A 186 13.01 11.06 -5.20
CA LEU A 186 11.98 10.03 -5.07
C LEU A 186 11.30 9.69 -6.41
N ARG A 187 11.67 10.37 -7.50
CA ARG A 187 11.06 10.19 -8.83
C ARG A 187 11.15 8.74 -9.27
N TYR A 188 10.06 8.25 -9.86
CA TYR A 188 9.87 6.88 -10.38
C TYR A 188 9.77 5.78 -9.29
N TYR A 189 10.08 6.08 -8.04
CA TYR A 189 9.84 5.20 -6.90
C TYR A 189 8.52 5.52 -6.19
N VAL A 190 8.14 6.80 -6.25
CA VAL A 190 6.91 7.33 -5.62
C VAL A 190 6.10 8.05 -6.71
N PRO A 191 4.77 7.92 -6.75
CA PRO A 191 3.93 8.67 -7.69
C PRO A 191 4.14 10.17 -7.54
N LEU A 192 4.15 10.90 -8.66
CA LEU A 192 4.39 12.34 -8.66
C LEU A 192 3.42 13.13 -7.76
N PRO A 193 2.10 12.82 -7.72
CA PRO A 193 1.18 13.49 -6.78
C PRO A 193 1.57 13.31 -5.31
N VAL A 194 2.11 12.12 -4.94
CA VAL A 194 2.58 11.84 -3.58
C VAL A 194 3.86 12.63 -3.27
N ILE A 195 4.80 12.71 -4.21
CA ILE A 195 6.01 13.54 -4.04
C ILE A 195 5.61 15.00 -3.80
N SER A 196 4.71 15.53 -4.64
CA SER A 196 4.21 16.91 -4.51
C SER A 196 3.53 17.14 -3.16
N TYR A 197 2.79 16.15 -2.66
CA TYR A 197 2.15 16.22 -1.35
C TYR A 197 3.18 16.22 -0.20
N ILE A 198 4.20 15.37 -0.26
CA ILE A 198 5.30 15.31 0.71
C ILE A 198 6.02 16.64 0.79
N GLU A 199 6.42 17.19 -0.36
CA GLU A 199 7.14 18.48 -0.45
C GLU A 199 6.29 19.64 0.06
N LYS A 200 5.03 19.75 -0.37
CA LYS A 200 4.11 20.82 0.04
C LYS A 200 3.85 20.85 1.54
N ASN A 201 3.81 19.68 2.20
CA ASN A 201 3.49 19.56 3.61
C ASN A 201 4.73 19.36 4.51
N GLY A 202 5.95 19.45 3.97
CA GLY A 202 7.19 19.30 4.73
C GLY A 202 7.29 17.97 5.46
N ILE A 203 6.83 16.86 4.83
CA ILE A 203 6.84 15.53 5.44
C ILE A 203 8.24 14.93 5.31
N TYR A 204 8.73 14.24 6.36
CA TYR A 204 10.02 13.55 6.42
C TYR A 204 11.26 14.47 6.43
N ILE A 205 11.11 15.76 6.63
CA ILE A 205 12.24 16.69 6.76
C ILE A 205 12.98 16.44 8.09
N SER A 206 14.31 16.51 8.09
CA SER A 206 15.10 16.50 9.32
C SER A 206 14.94 17.83 10.05
N GLU A 207 14.90 17.83 11.39
CA GLU A 207 14.76 19.04 12.21
C GLU A 207 15.88 20.06 11.94
N ASP A 208 17.04 19.59 11.47
CA ASP A 208 18.18 20.45 11.09
C ASP A 208 18.05 21.07 9.69
N ALA A 209 17.22 20.54 8.81
CA ALA A 209 17.06 21.04 7.44
C ALA A 209 16.16 22.29 7.33
N GLY A 210 15.49 22.70 8.42
CA GLY A 210 14.55 23.82 8.44
C GLY A 210 15.16 25.19 8.15
N LYS A 211 16.48 25.32 8.06
CA LYS A 211 17.17 26.60 7.80
C LYS A 211 17.56 26.85 6.35
N ASP A 212 17.70 25.81 5.52
CA ASP A 212 18.19 25.94 4.15
C ASP A 212 17.14 25.73 3.05
N TRP A 213 15.92 25.29 3.39
CA TRP A 213 14.86 25.00 2.41
C TRP A 213 14.35 26.23 1.66
N ASN A 214 14.51 27.44 2.22
CA ASN A 214 14.11 28.68 1.56
C ASN A 214 14.98 29.05 0.34
N LEU A 215 16.13 28.41 0.15
CA LEU A 215 17.06 28.69 -0.95
C LEU A 215 17.01 27.65 -2.09
N MET A 216 16.56 26.41 -1.86
CA MET A 216 16.50 25.34 -2.89
C MET A 216 15.09 24.90 -3.30
N GLY A 217 14.05 25.37 -2.64
CA GLY A 217 12.64 24.94 -2.84
C GLY A 217 11.94 25.51 -4.06
N LYS A 218 12.65 26.06 -5.02
CA LYS A 218 12.10 26.45 -6.34
C LYS A 218 12.64 25.55 -7.44
N TYR A 219 12.38 24.25 -7.37
CA TYR A 219 12.20 23.55 -8.62
C TYR A 219 10.91 24.10 -9.25
N ASP A 220 11.15 25.02 -10.16
CA ASP A 220 10.22 25.89 -10.86
C ASP A 220 9.09 25.10 -11.52
N PHE A 221 8.03 24.78 -10.77
CA PHE A 221 6.76 24.30 -11.31
C PHE A 221 6.20 25.28 -12.36
N ILE A 222 6.64 26.56 -12.29
CA ILE A 222 6.31 27.62 -13.24
C ILE A 222 7.06 27.42 -14.57
N LYS A 223 8.28 26.86 -14.58
CA LYS A 223 9.00 26.54 -15.82
C LYS A 223 8.42 25.32 -16.54
N MET A 224 7.90 24.32 -15.81
CA MET A 224 7.23 23.18 -16.44
C MET A 224 5.92 23.54 -17.13
N LYS A 225 5.13 24.50 -16.58
CA LYS A 225 3.88 24.97 -17.23
C LYS A 225 4.12 25.67 -18.57
N LYS A 226 5.32 26.22 -18.81
CA LYS A 226 5.63 26.90 -20.07
C LYS A 226 6.08 25.97 -21.20
N ASN A 227 6.46 24.73 -20.92
CA ASN A 227 7.03 23.79 -21.89
C ASN A 227 6.22 22.49 -22.10
N LEU A 228 5.03 22.37 -21.51
CA LEU A 228 4.13 21.25 -21.85
C LEU A 228 3.23 21.67 -23.03
N PRO A 229 3.21 20.87 -24.11
CA PRO A 229 2.23 21.10 -25.18
C PRO A 229 0.81 20.98 -24.62
N ASN A 230 -0.12 21.81 -25.11
CA ASN A 230 -1.53 21.96 -24.71
C ASN A 230 -2.42 20.70 -24.84
N ILE A 231 -1.86 19.50 -24.73
CA ILE A 231 -2.56 18.23 -24.97
C ILE A 231 -3.24 17.69 -23.71
N TRP A 232 -2.94 18.21 -22.52
CA TRP A 232 -3.40 17.67 -21.22
C TRP A 232 -4.38 18.58 -20.45
N MET A 233 -4.85 19.68 -21.05
CA MET A 233 -5.93 20.48 -20.47
C MET A 233 -7.23 20.25 -21.26
N ARG A 234 -7.86 19.12 -21.12
CA ARG A 234 -9.29 18.98 -21.39
C ARG A 234 -10.06 19.11 -20.07
N ASP A 235 -10.94 20.06 -20.09
CA ASP A 235 -11.80 20.53 -19.02
C ASP A 235 -12.42 19.44 -18.13
N VAL A 236 -12.19 19.55 -16.84
CA VAL A 236 -12.94 18.85 -15.78
C VAL A 236 -14.08 19.77 -15.28
N THR A 237 -14.78 20.45 -16.19
CA THR A 237 -15.90 21.32 -15.83
C THR A 237 -17.18 20.99 -16.58
N SER A 238 -17.51 19.72 -16.75
CA SER A 238 -18.85 19.34 -17.19
C SER A 238 -19.20 17.91 -16.84
N ILE A 239 -19.49 17.65 -15.57
CA ILE A 239 -20.46 16.62 -15.18
C ILE A 239 -21.29 17.23 -14.06
N ARG A 240 -22.49 17.67 -14.43
CA ARG A 240 -23.62 17.85 -13.53
C ARG A 240 -24.29 16.49 -13.31
#